data_fc4c6555a85f654ab33073b11c33d3e9
#
_entry.id   fc4c6555a85f654ab33073b11c33d3e9
#
_cell.length_a   1.000
_cell.length_b   1.000
_cell.length_c   1.000
_cell.angle_alpha   90.00
_cell.angle_beta   90.00
_cell.angle_gamma   90.00
#
_symmetry.space_group_name_H-M   'P 1'
#
loop_
_entity.id
_entity.type
_entity.pdbx_description
1 polymer ?
#
loop_
_entity_poly.entity_id
_entity_poly.type
_entity_poly.pdbx_seq_one_letter_code
_entity_poly.pdbx_strand_id
1 'polypeptide(L)'
;MVTALGIKREKKALGYSMSELKGESLTQTRDANVANALAGKVAGLQIKQNGTGVGGSSRIVIRGNNSITGNNQPLIVVDGVPIDNFSGGTDDYWGNGNVDKGSGISDISPDDIESMSVLKGPAAAALYGSRAGNGVVMITTKKGSQNKGWGVSINSNFTAENPMQTPKFQDVYGQGIDGAFDNNKATSWGAAMDLSLIHISEPT
;
A
#
# COMPACT_ATOMS: atom_id res chain seq x y z
N MET A 1 6.19 -19.32 18.20
CA MET A 1 6.62 -17.99 17.80
C MET A 1 7.79 -18.11 16.84
N VAL A 2 7.72 -17.56 15.66
CA VAL A 2 8.79 -17.58 14.66
C VAL A 2 9.52 -16.24 14.74
N THR A 3 10.83 -16.28 14.86
CA THR A 3 11.67 -15.09 14.84
C THR A 3 12.27 -14.87 13.46
N ALA A 4 12.98 -13.79 13.28
CA ALA A 4 13.81 -13.54 12.11
C ALA A 4 14.62 -14.80 11.73
N LEU A 5 14.76 -15.06 10.45
CA LEU A 5 15.46 -16.22 9.89
C LEU A 5 14.80 -17.59 10.18
N GLY A 6 13.51 -17.62 10.53
CA GLY A 6 12.79 -18.89 10.73
C GLY A 6 13.10 -19.66 12.03
N ILE A 7 13.92 -19.09 12.92
CA ILE A 7 14.28 -19.73 14.19
C ILE A 7 13.16 -19.49 15.21
N LYS A 8 12.64 -20.54 15.82
CA LYS A 8 11.65 -20.43 16.90
C LYS A 8 12.34 -20.11 18.23
N ARG A 9 12.00 -18.96 18.84
CA ARG A 9 12.47 -18.58 20.18
C ARG A 9 11.31 -18.09 21.05
N GLU A 10 11.43 -18.21 22.36
CA GLU A 10 10.46 -17.66 23.28
C GLU A 10 10.55 -16.12 23.33
N LYS A 11 9.39 -15.45 23.40
CA LYS A 11 9.30 -13.98 23.43
C LYS A 11 10.13 -13.33 24.54
N LYS A 12 10.22 -14.00 25.70
CA LYS A 12 10.99 -13.53 26.86
C LYS A 12 12.50 -13.53 26.63
N ALA A 13 13.00 -14.32 25.68
CA ALA A 13 14.42 -14.43 25.37
C ALA A 13 14.90 -13.43 24.30
N LEU A 14 14.00 -12.54 23.83
CA LEU A 14 14.33 -11.59 22.78
C LEU A 14 14.70 -10.23 23.40
N GLY A 15 15.91 -9.77 23.13
CA GLY A 15 16.40 -8.44 23.55
C GLY A 15 15.80 -7.25 22.78
N TYR A 16 14.74 -7.49 21.98
CA TYR A 16 14.11 -6.46 21.15
C TYR A 16 12.59 -6.49 21.22
N SER A 17 12.00 -5.32 21.00
CA SER A 17 10.55 -5.16 21.03
C SER A 17 9.90 -5.74 19.78
N MET A 18 9.11 -6.79 19.93
CA MET A 18 8.35 -7.44 18.88
C MET A 18 6.87 -7.52 19.25
N SER A 19 6.01 -7.24 18.29
CA SER A 19 4.57 -7.47 18.39
C SER A 19 4.20 -8.58 17.44
N GLU A 20 3.45 -9.57 17.91
CA GLU A 20 2.98 -10.70 17.10
C GLU A 20 1.45 -10.69 17.07
N LEU A 21 0.91 -10.92 15.89
CA LEU A 21 -0.50 -11.10 15.62
C LEU A 21 -0.73 -12.47 14.97
N LYS A 22 -1.73 -13.18 15.42
CA LYS A 22 -2.15 -14.42 14.78
C LYS A 22 -3.01 -14.11 13.55
N GLY A 23 -2.95 -14.95 12.52
CA GLY A 23 -3.74 -14.80 11.30
C GLY A 23 -5.24 -14.73 11.56
N GLU A 24 -5.75 -15.46 12.55
CA GLU A 24 -7.19 -15.40 12.94
C GLU A 24 -7.65 -13.98 13.30
N SER A 25 -6.79 -13.18 13.92
CA SER A 25 -7.14 -11.79 14.25
C SER A 25 -7.18 -10.88 13.01
N LEU A 26 -6.48 -11.24 11.94
CA LEU A 26 -6.50 -10.50 10.68
C LEU A 26 -7.77 -10.80 9.87
N THR A 27 -8.22 -12.06 9.90
CA THR A 27 -9.39 -12.49 9.17
C THR A 27 -10.71 -12.03 9.79
N GLN A 28 -10.72 -11.57 11.05
CA GLN A 28 -11.92 -10.99 11.69
C GLN A 28 -12.42 -9.71 11.00
N THR A 29 -11.50 -8.90 10.50
CA THR A 29 -11.81 -7.63 9.82
C THR A 29 -11.53 -7.72 8.33
N ARG A 30 -11.81 -8.78 7.67
CA ARG A 30 -11.56 -9.09 6.25
C ARG A 30 -11.44 -7.86 5.34
N ASP A 31 -10.35 -7.13 5.48
CA ASP A 31 -9.98 -6.04 4.58
C ASP A 31 -9.25 -6.66 3.38
N ALA A 32 -9.50 -6.15 2.19
CA ALA A 32 -8.80 -6.60 0.99
C ALA A 32 -7.29 -6.36 1.09
N ASN A 33 -6.88 -5.33 1.83
CA ASN A 33 -5.47 -5.00 2.05
C ASN A 33 -5.05 -5.43 3.46
N VAL A 34 -4.13 -6.39 3.53
CA VAL A 34 -3.56 -6.90 4.79
C VAL A 34 -2.96 -5.79 5.66
N ALA A 35 -2.38 -4.76 5.04
CA ALA A 35 -1.86 -3.62 5.79
C ALA A 35 -2.96 -2.95 6.62
N ASN A 36 -4.15 -2.75 6.06
CA ASN A 36 -5.26 -2.12 6.78
C ASN A 36 -5.74 -2.97 7.95
N ALA A 37 -5.73 -4.29 7.79
CA ALA A 37 -6.09 -5.22 8.86
C ALA A 37 -5.17 -5.13 10.09
N LEU A 38 -3.98 -4.54 9.97
CA LEU A 38 -3.06 -4.26 11.08
C LEU A 38 -3.39 -2.98 11.85
N ALA A 39 -4.22 -2.10 11.28
CA ALA A 39 -4.53 -0.82 11.90
C ALA A 39 -5.17 -1.02 13.30
N GLY A 40 -4.62 -0.33 14.29
CA GLY A 40 -5.10 -0.42 15.68
C GLY A 40 -4.71 -1.70 16.44
N LYS A 41 -4.17 -2.73 15.76
CA LYS A 41 -3.82 -4.01 16.41
C LYS A 41 -2.37 -4.06 16.90
N VAL A 42 -1.50 -3.20 16.39
CA VAL A 42 -0.09 -3.12 16.77
C VAL A 42 0.24 -1.75 17.31
N ALA A 43 0.67 -1.68 18.56
CA ALA A 43 1.08 -0.41 19.17
C ALA A 43 2.29 0.21 18.44
N GLY A 44 2.21 1.51 18.13
CA GLY A 44 3.26 2.25 17.44
C GLY A 44 3.34 2.00 15.93
N LEU A 45 2.35 1.33 15.35
CA LEU A 45 2.16 1.18 13.91
C LEU A 45 1.09 2.18 13.46
N GLN A 46 1.42 2.98 12.48
CA GLN A 46 0.49 3.88 11.81
C GLN A 46 0.31 3.41 10.37
N ILE A 47 -0.95 3.30 9.95
CA ILE A 47 -1.31 2.91 8.60
C ILE A 47 -2.18 4.01 8.03
N LYS A 48 -1.80 4.50 6.87
CA LYS A 48 -2.56 5.47 6.10
C LYS A 48 -2.83 4.89 4.73
N GLN A 49 -4.09 4.75 4.40
CA GLN A 49 -4.51 4.46 3.03
C GLN A 49 -4.20 5.66 2.15
N ASN A 50 -3.73 5.39 0.96
CA ASN A 50 -3.59 6.43 -0.05
C ASN A 50 -4.97 6.74 -0.64
N GLY A 51 -5.32 8.02 -0.71
CA GLY A 51 -6.61 8.48 -1.23
C GLY A 51 -6.68 8.52 -2.76
N THR A 52 -5.74 7.92 -3.47
CA THR A 52 -5.63 8.01 -4.93
C THR A 52 -6.64 7.16 -5.69
N GLY A 53 -7.37 6.27 -5.03
CA GLY A 53 -8.40 5.44 -5.67
C GLY A 53 -8.69 4.15 -4.94
N VAL A 54 -9.61 3.38 -5.53
CA VAL A 54 -9.99 2.04 -5.09
C VAL A 54 -8.79 1.10 -5.25
N GLY A 55 -8.48 0.33 -4.22
CA GLY A 55 -7.30 -0.57 -4.23
C GLY A 55 -5.95 0.14 -4.09
N GLY A 56 -5.93 1.42 -3.71
CA GLY A 56 -4.71 2.19 -3.52
C GLY A 56 -3.77 1.59 -2.48
N SER A 57 -2.48 1.95 -2.58
CA SER A 57 -1.45 1.50 -1.65
C SER A 57 -1.70 1.99 -0.23
N SER A 58 -1.23 1.22 0.75
CA SER A 58 -1.23 1.64 2.15
C SER A 58 0.18 1.97 2.60
N ARG A 59 0.34 3.16 3.16
CA ARG A 59 1.61 3.57 3.77
C ARG A 59 1.66 3.08 5.21
N ILE A 60 2.67 2.29 5.51
CA ILE A 60 2.95 1.77 6.85
C ILE A 60 4.11 2.57 7.45
N VAL A 61 3.96 3.05 8.67
CA VAL A 61 5.02 3.74 9.42
C VAL A 61 5.10 3.17 10.83
N ILE A 62 6.32 2.82 11.27
CA ILE A 62 6.58 2.30 12.61
C ILE A 62 7.28 3.36 13.43
N ARG A 63 6.67 3.77 14.57
CA ARG A 63 7.21 4.78 15.51
C ARG A 63 7.45 6.17 14.90
N GLY A 64 6.74 6.52 13.83
CA GLY A 64 6.83 7.82 13.17
C GLY A 64 7.84 7.89 12.04
N ASN A 65 7.93 9.05 11.40
CA ASN A 65 8.85 9.29 10.29
C ASN A 65 10.25 9.61 10.86
N ASN A 66 11.26 8.88 10.40
CA ASN A 66 12.65 9.05 10.80
C ASN A 66 13.45 9.88 9.78
N SER A 67 12.99 9.93 8.55
CA SER A 67 13.64 10.66 7.45
C SER A 67 12.69 11.66 6.82
N ILE A 68 13.19 12.84 6.49
CA ILE A 68 12.45 13.90 5.81
C ILE A 68 12.41 13.64 4.30
N THR A 69 13.49 13.12 3.74
CA THR A 69 13.67 12.93 2.28
C THR A 69 13.65 11.47 1.85
N GLY A 70 13.80 10.54 2.79
CA GLY A 70 13.86 9.11 2.50
C GLY A 70 12.56 8.36 2.71
N ASN A 71 12.57 7.10 2.28
CA ASN A 71 11.46 6.19 2.52
C ASN A 71 11.39 5.84 4.02
N ASN A 72 10.23 6.06 4.64
CA ASN A 72 9.96 5.75 6.04
C ASN A 72 9.17 4.45 6.22
N GLN A 73 8.94 3.70 5.16
CA GLN A 73 8.22 2.43 5.25
C GLN A 73 9.11 1.32 5.81
N PRO A 74 8.55 0.37 6.57
CA PRO A 74 9.28 -0.80 7.04
C PRO A 74 9.56 -1.76 5.89
N LEU A 75 10.58 -2.59 6.06
CA LEU A 75 10.84 -3.72 5.17
C LEU A 75 9.75 -4.78 5.38
N ILE A 76 9.16 -5.26 4.30
CA ILE A 76 8.23 -6.40 4.33
C ILE A 76 9.02 -7.68 4.04
N VAL A 77 8.82 -8.69 4.85
CA VAL A 77 9.48 -10.00 4.70
C VAL A 77 8.41 -11.08 4.75
N VAL A 78 8.31 -11.88 3.70
CA VAL A 78 7.36 -12.99 3.58
C VAL A 78 8.13 -14.30 3.60
N ASP A 79 7.86 -15.14 4.57
CA ASP A 79 8.53 -16.44 4.79
C ASP A 79 10.07 -16.37 4.76
N GLY A 80 10.62 -15.24 5.23
CA GLY A 80 12.05 -14.99 5.26
C GLY A 80 12.61 -14.29 4.02
N VAL A 81 11.80 -14.10 2.97
CA VAL A 81 12.20 -13.40 1.75
C VAL A 81 11.73 -11.94 1.82
N PRO A 82 12.65 -10.97 1.71
CA PRO A 82 12.27 -9.57 1.65
C PRO A 82 11.58 -9.25 0.33
N ILE A 83 10.41 -8.64 0.40
CA ILE A 83 9.67 -8.14 -0.75
C ILE A 83 9.74 -6.62 -0.78
N ASP A 84 9.69 -6.07 -1.98
CA ASP A 84 9.64 -4.62 -2.16
C ASP A 84 8.20 -4.12 -1.99
N ASN A 85 8.01 -3.20 -1.05
CA ASN A 85 6.72 -2.56 -0.80
C ASN A 85 6.67 -1.21 -1.51
N PHE A 86 7.13 -1.16 -2.73
CA PHE A 86 7.14 0.05 -3.53
C PHE A 86 5.71 0.40 -3.98
N SER A 87 5.21 1.50 -3.53
CA SER A 87 3.94 2.09 -3.99
C SER A 87 4.17 2.94 -5.24
N GLY A 88 4.59 2.30 -6.30
CA GLY A 88 4.96 2.81 -7.60
C GLY A 88 4.67 4.29 -7.89
N GLY A 89 5.65 5.13 -7.78
CA GLY A 89 5.60 6.51 -8.18
C GLY A 89 7.00 7.10 -8.10
N THR A 90 7.68 7.20 -9.20
CA THR A 90 8.70 8.22 -9.37
C THR A 90 7.96 9.49 -9.72
N ASP A 91 8.19 10.55 -8.93
CA ASP A 91 7.76 11.89 -9.28
C ASP A 91 8.42 12.26 -10.62
N ASP A 92 7.72 11.97 -11.69
CA ASP A 92 8.17 12.39 -13.00
C ASP A 92 7.84 13.86 -13.12
N TYR A 93 8.89 14.69 -13.21
CA TYR A 93 8.81 16.14 -13.33
C TYR A 93 7.90 16.62 -14.48
N TRP A 94 7.51 15.70 -15.36
CA TRP A 94 6.68 15.95 -16.54
C TRP A 94 5.19 15.65 -16.33
N GLY A 95 4.72 15.45 -15.10
CA GLY A 95 3.29 15.38 -14.80
C GLY A 95 2.59 14.11 -15.30
N ASN A 96 3.32 13.07 -15.66
CA ASN A 96 2.75 11.74 -15.77
C ASN A 96 2.36 11.28 -14.37
N GLY A 97 1.12 11.59 -14.00
CA GLY A 97 0.58 11.38 -12.68
C GLY A 97 0.93 9.97 -12.19
N ASN A 98 1.55 9.90 -11.04
CA ASN A 98 1.86 8.67 -10.35
C ASN A 98 0.56 7.89 -10.11
N VAL A 99 0.27 6.98 -11.01
CA VAL A 99 -0.82 6.02 -10.80
C VAL A 99 -0.36 5.09 -9.69
N ASP A 100 -1.03 5.15 -8.56
CA ASP A 100 -0.82 4.19 -7.48
C ASP A 100 -1.26 2.80 -7.96
N LYS A 101 -0.29 1.91 -8.10
CA LYS A 101 -0.51 0.53 -8.57
C LYS A 101 -0.71 -0.46 -7.41
N GLY A 102 -0.91 0.05 -6.20
CA GLY A 102 -0.95 -0.76 -5.00
C GLY A 102 0.46 -0.99 -4.41
N SER A 103 0.53 -1.78 -3.37
CA SER A 103 1.77 -2.14 -2.68
C SER A 103 1.92 -3.65 -2.64
N GLY A 104 3.17 -4.16 -2.62
CA GLY A 104 3.44 -5.60 -2.63
C GLY A 104 2.76 -6.38 -1.48
N ILE A 105 2.44 -5.72 -0.38
CA ILE A 105 1.67 -6.35 0.71
C ILE A 105 0.20 -6.57 0.34
N SER A 106 -0.34 -5.80 -0.60
CA SER A 106 -1.74 -5.92 -1.04
C SER A 106 -2.01 -7.21 -1.84
N ASP A 107 -0.95 -7.81 -2.40
CA ASP A 107 -1.06 -9.03 -3.19
C ASP A 107 -1.16 -10.30 -2.33
N ILE A 108 -1.00 -10.16 -1.01
CA ILE A 108 -1.05 -11.27 -0.06
C ILE A 108 -2.47 -11.39 0.50
N SER A 109 -3.08 -12.58 0.34
CA SER A 109 -4.38 -12.85 0.94
C SER A 109 -4.27 -12.94 2.48
N PRO A 110 -5.13 -12.24 3.24
CA PRO A 110 -5.19 -12.38 4.70
C PRO A 110 -5.47 -13.82 5.15
N ASP A 111 -6.18 -14.58 4.33
CA ASP A 111 -6.54 -15.98 4.64
C ASP A 111 -5.35 -16.93 4.58
N ASP A 112 -4.27 -16.57 3.84
CA ASP A 112 -3.06 -17.38 3.72
C ASP A 112 -2.04 -17.11 4.82
N ILE A 113 -2.30 -16.14 5.70
CA ILE A 113 -1.39 -15.74 6.76
C ILE A 113 -1.60 -16.60 8.01
N GLU A 114 -0.55 -17.24 8.49
CA GLU A 114 -0.50 -17.92 9.78
C GLU A 114 -0.29 -16.93 10.92
N SER A 115 0.73 -16.06 10.77
CA SER A 115 1.06 -15.04 11.75
C SER A 115 1.82 -13.87 11.13
N MET A 116 1.69 -12.71 11.76
CA MET A 116 2.48 -11.53 11.44
C MET A 116 3.26 -11.07 12.65
N SER A 117 4.51 -10.70 12.45
CA SER A 117 5.39 -10.20 13.50
C SER A 117 5.98 -8.87 13.08
N VAL A 118 5.84 -7.86 13.93
CA VAL A 118 6.38 -6.52 13.68
C VAL A 118 7.58 -6.28 14.59
N LEU A 119 8.75 -6.16 13.97
CA LEU A 119 10.00 -5.81 14.64
C LEU A 119 10.18 -4.31 14.60
N LYS A 120 10.36 -3.70 15.77
CA LYS A 120 10.42 -2.26 15.94
C LYS A 120 11.82 -1.81 16.31
N GLY A 121 12.31 -0.79 15.62
CA GLY A 121 13.57 -0.13 15.94
C GLY A 121 14.82 -0.80 15.37
N PRO A 122 16.02 -0.39 15.83
CA PRO A 122 17.30 -0.74 15.22
C PRO A 122 17.66 -2.24 15.29
N ALA A 123 17.01 -3.00 16.16
CA ALA A 123 17.19 -4.44 16.21
C ALA A 123 16.74 -5.15 14.92
N ALA A 124 15.80 -4.58 14.20
CA ALA A 124 15.41 -5.06 12.87
C ALA A 124 16.54 -4.88 11.86
N ALA A 125 17.26 -3.76 11.92
CA ALA A 125 18.41 -3.49 11.07
C ALA A 125 19.59 -4.44 11.33
N ALA A 126 19.76 -4.88 12.58
CA ALA A 126 20.79 -5.88 12.92
C ALA A 126 20.54 -7.26 12.27
N LEU A 127 19.27 -7.57 11.96
CA LEU A 127 18.88 -8.86 11.36
C LEU A 127 18.76 -8.81 9.83
N TYR A 128 18.29 -7.68 9.30
CA TYR A 128 17.98 -7.53 7.86
C TYR A 128 18.77 -6.41 7.17
N GLY A 129 19.78 -5.84 7.87
CA GLY A 129 20.63 -4.79 7.33
C GLY A 129 19.98 -3.41 7.33
N SER A 130 20.62 -2.44 6.68
CA SER A 130 20.21 -1.03 6.66
C SER A 130 18.80 -0.79 6.08
N ARG A 131 18.34 -1.64 5.18
CA ARG A 131 16.99 -1.57 4.59
C ARG A 131 15.88 -1.72 5.65
N ALA A 132 16.19 -2.35 6.77
CA ALA A 132 15.27 -2.56 7.89
C ALA A 132 15.37 -1.47 8.98
N GLY A 133 16.03 -0.34 8.71
CA GLY A 133 16.21 0.75 9.68
C GLY A 133 14.91 1.32 10.23
N ASN A 134 13.84 1.30 9.43
CA ASN A 134 12.49 1.74 9.82
C ASN A 134 11.65 0.63 10.45
N GLY A 135 12.22 -0.54 10.70
CA GLY A 135 11.55 -1.72 11.21
C GLY A 135 11.25 -2.76 10.12
N VAL A 136 10.73 -3.91 10.56
CA VAL A 136 10.38 -5.02 9.68
C VAL A 136 8.99 -5.53 10.02
N VAL A 137 8.19 -5.79 9.00
CA VAL A 137 6.94 -6.54 9.09
C VAL A 137 7.20 -7.92 8.50
N MET A 138 7.22 -8.94 9.35
CA MET A 138 7.37 -10.34 8.94
C MET A 138 6.01 -10.99 8.81
N ILE A 139 5.77 -11.61 7.69
CA ILE A 139 4.58 -12.39 7.38
C ILE A 139 5.00 -13.84 7.27
N THR A 140 4.34 -14.70 8.03
CA THR A 140 4.50 -16.15 7.92
C THR A 140 3.24 -16.71 7.31
N THR A 141 3.37 -17.41 6.20
CA THR A 141 2.22 -18.01 5.53
C THR A 141 1.89 -19.39 6.12
N LYS A 142 0.64 -19.81 5.93
CA LYS A 142 0.17 -21.12 6.34
C LYS A 142 0.92 -22.21 5.55
N LYS A 143 1.45 -23.17 6.27
CA LYS A 143 2.09 -24.35 5.66
C LYS A 143 1.08 -25.46 5.53
N GLY A 144 1.24 -26.29 4.51
CA GLY A 144 0.45 -27.50 4.34
C GLY A 144 0.52 -28.37 5.59
N SER A 145 -0.64 -28.83 6.04
CA SER A 145 -0.75 -29.74 7.17
C SER A 145 -0.76 -31.18 6.68
N GLN A 146 -0.05 -32.06 7.39
CA GLN A 146 -0.09 -33.52 7.15
C GLN A 146 -1.35 -34.18 7.71
N ASN A 147 -2.46 -33.45 7.77
CA ASN A 147 -3.71 -34.06 8.22
C ASN A 147 -4.18 -35.11 7.21
N LYS A 148 -4.44 -36.31 7.72
CA LYS A 148 -5.02 -37.41 6.95
C LYS A 148 -6.51 -37.08 6.69
N GLY A 149 -6.80 -36.44 5.57
CA GLY A 149 -8.18 -36.13 5.20
C GLY A 149 -8.26 -35.06 4.11
N TRP A 150 -9.38 -35.01 3.44
CA TRP A 150 -9.71 -33.98 2.46
C TRP A 150 -10.19 -32.73 3.22
N GLY A 151 -9.37 -31.69 3.30
CA GLY A 151 -9.77 -30.40 3.83
C GLY A 151 -10.18 -29.49 2.68
N VAL A 152 -11.44 -29.17 2.58
CA VAL A 152 -11.96 -28.18 1.63
C VAL A 152 -12.39 -26.95 2.43
N SER A 153 -11.79 -25.81 2.18
CA SER A 153 -12.24 -24.52 2.71
C SER A 153 -12.60 -23.61 1.55
N ILE A 154 -13.78 -23.02 1.61
CA ILE A 154 -14.25 -22.05 0.61
C ILE A 154 -14.45 -20.72 1.34
N ASN A 155 -13.68 -19.72 0.97
CA ASN A 155 -13.82 -18.36 1.46
C ASN A 155 -14.23 -17.46 0.29
N SER A 156 -15.26 -16.63 0.49
CA SER A 156 -15.67 -15.63 -0.49
C SER A 156 -15.79 -14.28 0.22
N ASN A 157 -15.15 -13.26 -0.35
CA ASN A 157 -15.28 -11.89 0.11
C ASN A 157 -15.69 -11.01 -1.09
N PHE A 158 -16.71 -10.19 -0.88
CA PHE A 158 -17.13 -9.20 -1.85
C PHE A 158 -16.98 -7.81 -1.25
N THR A 159 -16.20 -6.96 -1.90
CA THR A 159 -15.97 -5.58 -1.47
C THR A 159 -16.39 -4.65 -2.60
N ALA A 160 -17.23 -3.67 -2.31
CA ALA A 160 -17.63 -2.62 -3.23
C ALA A 160 -17.14 -1.28 -2.68
N GLU A 161 -16.28 -0.60 -3.42
CA GLU A 161 -15.75 0.70 -3.06
C GLU A 161 -16.22 1.74 -4.08
N ASN A 162 -16.73 2.87 -3.57
CA ASN A 162 -17.10 4.01 -4.38
C ASN A 162 -16.31 5.23 -3.92
N PRO A 163 -15.79 6.06 -4.83
CA PRO A 163 -15.14 7.29 -4.44
C PRO A 163 -16.16 8.21 -3.76
N MET A 164 -15.84 8.67 -2.55
CA MET A 164 -16.73 9.55 -1.78
C MET A 164 -16.91 10.91 -2.46
N GLN A 165 -15.88 11.38 -3.13
CA GLN A 165 -15.91 12.66 -3.83
C GLN A 165 -15.04 12.61 -5.08
N THR A 166 -15.63 12.88 -6.23
CA THR A 166 -14.89 13.08 -7.48
C THR A 166 -14.75 14.59 -7.72
N PRO A 167 -13.58 15.07 -8.17
CA PRO A 167 -13.43 16.45 -8.57
C PRO A 167 -14.44 16.78 -9.68
N LYS A 168 -15.20 17.85 -9.50
CA LYS A 168 -16.02 18.40 -10.57
C LYS A 168 -15.13 19.30 -11.42
N PHE A 169 -14.75 18.80 -12.58
CA PHE A 169 -14.04 19.61 -13.55
C PHE A 169 -15.02 20.50 -14.29
N GLN A 170 -14.56 21.68 -14.70
CA GLN A 170 -15.32 22.52 -15.61
C GLN A 170 -15.29 21.88 -17.03
N ASP A 171 -16.38 21.99 -17.74
CA ASP A 171 -16.61 21.45 -19.09
C ASP A 171 -17.02 22.55 -20.09
N VAL A 172 -16.88 23.80 -19.68
CA VAL A 172 -17.31 24.99 -20.49
C VAL A 172 -16.19 25.47 -21.39
N TYR A 173 -14.91 25.39 -20.91
CA TYR A 173 -13.77 25.91 -21.63
C TYR A 173 -12.78 24.79 -21.94
N GLY A 174 -12.18 24.82 -23.12
CA GLY A 174 -11.14 23.91 -23.55
C GLY A 174 -9.76 24.26 -23.00
N GLN A 175 -8.76 23.50 -23.44
CA GLN A 175 -7.36 23.76 -23.11
C GLN A 175 -6.89 25.10 -23.69
N GLY A 176 -6.15 25.88 -22.92
CA GLY A 176 -5.59 27.17 -23.34
C GLY A 176 -5.63 28.22 -22.24
N ILE A 177 -5.40 29.47 -22.64
CA ILE A 177 -5.40 30.65 -21.77
C ILE A 177 -6.04 31.85 -22.50
N ASP A 178 -6.64 32.77 -21.76
CA ASP A 178 -7.24 34.02 -22.29
C ASP A 178 -8.26 33.79 -23.41
N GLY A 179 -9.02 32.72 -23.36
CA GLY A 179 -10.04 32.41 -24.35
C GLY A 179 -9.51 31.85 -25.67
N ALA A 180 -8.19 31.59 -25.79
CA ALA A 180 -7.57 31.01 -26.96
C ALA A 180 -7.08 29.60 -26.70
N PHE A 181 -7.20 28.71 -27.69
CA PHE A 181 -6.66 27.36 -27.62
C PHE A 181 -5.12 27.41 -27.68
N ASP A 182 -4.44 26.77 -26.73
CA ASP A 182 -3.00 26.61 -26.73
C ASP A 182 -2.64 25.21 -26.22
N ASN A 183 -2.06 24.40 -27.10
CA ASN A 183 -1.71 23.02 -26.82
C ASN A 183 -0.53 22.87 -25.83
N ASN A 184 0.25 23.94 -25.63
CA ASN A 184 1.39 23.94 -24.72
C ASN A 184 1.04 24.37 -23.29
N LYS A 185 -0.21 24.76 -23.04
CA LYS A 185 -0.68 25.18 -21.72
C LYS A 185 -1.50 24.10 -21.05
N ALA A 186 -1.18 23.84 -19.80
CA ALA A 186 -1.91 22.87 -18.97
C ALA A 186 -3.16 23.49 -18.29
N THR A 187 -3.55 24.68 -18.68
CA THR A 187 -4.71 25.41 -18.15
C THR A 187 -5.95 25.16 -18.99
N SER A 188 -7.12 25.14 -18.35
CA SER A 188 -8.43 24.94 -19.01
C SER A 188 -9.22 26.24 -19.07
N TRP A 189 -8.60 27.30 -19.60
CA TRP A 189 -9.18 28.63 -19.81
C TRP A 189 -9.03 29.07 -21.27
N GLY A 190 -9.08 28.12 -22.18
CA GLY A 190 -9.06 28.36 -23.62
C GLY A 190 -10.41 28.78 -24.17
N ALA A 191 -10.64 28.50 -25.44
CA ALA A 191 -11.90 28.80 -26.10
C ALA A 191 -13.08 28.05 -25.44
N ALA A 192 -14.26 28.67 -25.41
CA ALA A 192 -15.47 28.01 -24.96
C ALA A 192 -15.76 26.79 -25.83
N MET A 193 -16.04 25.64 -25.18
CA MET A 193 -16.44 24.42 -25.89
C MET A 193 -17.90 24.49 -26.27
N ASP A 194 -18.21 25.35 -27.23
CA ASP A 194 -19.50 25.40 -27.87
C ASP A 194 -19.53 24.45 -29.08
N LEU A 195 -20.65 23.79 -29.30
CA LEU A 195 -20.82 22.84 -30.41
C LEU A 195 -20.54 23.46 -31.79
N SER A 196 -20.59 24.80 -31.91
CA SER A 196 -20.21 25.53 -33.11
C SER A 196 -18.71 25.50 -33.42
N LEU A 197 -17.84 25.20 -32.44
CA LEU A 197 -16.38 25.23 -32.62
C LEU A 197 -15.80 23.89 -33.09
N ILE A 198 -16.60 22.84 -33.14
CA ILE A 198 -16.15 21.52 -33.66
C ILE A 198 -15.75 21.62 -35.13
N HIS A 199 -16.27 22.58 -35.87
CA HIS A 199 -16.00 22.79 -37.29
C HIS A 199 -14.88 23.80 -37.62
N ILE A 200 -14.28 24.43 -36.60
CA ILE A 200 -13.22 25.47 -36.82
C ILE A 200 -11.80 24.84 -36.86
N SER A 201 -11.64 23.58 -36.50
CA SER A 201 -10.32 22.93 -36.44
C SER A 201 -9.98 22.06 -37.65
N GLU A 202 -10.64 22.24 -38.79
CA GLU A 202 -10.14 21.63 -40.03
C GLU A 202 -9.01 22.50 -40.58
N PRO A 203 -7.77 21.98 -40.68
CA PRO A 203 -6.70 22.69 -41.32
C PRO A 203 -7.00 22.77 -42.81
N THR A 204 -7.15 23.97 -43.35
CA THR A 204 -7.09 24.26 -44.78
C THR A 204 -5.69 24.03 -45.31
#